data_3c9bba0d9681646edd3566fa7f31bf40
#
_entry.id   3c9bba0d9681646edd3566fa7f31bf40
#
_cell.length_a   1.000
_cell.length_b   1.000
_cell.length_c   1.000
_cell.angle_alpha   90.00
_cell.angle_beta   90.00
_cell.angle_gamma   90.00
#
_symmetry.space_group_name_H-M   'P 1'
#
loop_
_entity.id
_entity.type
_entity.pdbx_description
1 polymer ?
#
loop_
_entity_poly.entity_id
_entity_poly.type
_entity_poly.pdbx_seq_one_letter_code
_entity_poly.pdbx_strand_id
1 'polypeptide(L)'
;NKENIKKLLLVRSGIDLLKNQHIVERYFNSLNDLGVEDDGKGLDFFIPDDFNIEHKSIPLDLSKPYISWVIGASYPKKKLPIEHVIHTCNKIKIPIAIIGGPTDEANGIEIINSVEHPNIYKLCGKLSLMESGFVLKKASLVLSNDTGLMHIASAFDKKIISFWGCTKPSLGMSPYK
;
A
#
# COMPACT_ATOMS: atom_id res chain seq x y z
N ASN A 1 -23.38 -18.03 -1.23
CA ASN A 1 -22.06 -18.12 -1.84
C ASN A 1 -21.14 -18.89 -0.90
N LYS A 2 -20.59 -20.05 -1.35
CA LYS A 2 -19.73 -20.94 -0.53
C LYS A 2 -18.51 -20.23 0.07
N GLU A 3 -17.99 -19.23 -0.58
CA GLU A 3 -16.84 -18.43 -0.09
C GLU A 3 -17.20 -17.57 1.13
N ASN A 4 -18.41 -17.03 1.20
CA ASN A 4 -18.86 -16.21 2.34
C ASN A 4 -18.97 -17.06 3.61
N ILE A 5 -19.39 -18.31 3.49
CA ILE A 5 -19.45 -19.25 4.63
C ILE A 5 -18.04 -19.57 5.12
N LYS A 6 -17.10 -19.85 4.22
CA LYS A 6 -15.69 -20.10 4.57
C LYS A 6 -15.03 -18.90 5.25
N LYS A 7 -15.29 -17.68 4.74
CA LYS A 7 -14.83 -16.43 5.37
C LYS A 7 -15.43 -16.23 6.76
N LEU A 8 -16.71 -16.55 6.94
CA LEU A 8 -17.37 -16.47 8.24
C LEU A 8 -16.75 -17.46 9.24
N LEU A 9 -16.47 -18.69 8.81
CA LEU A 9 -15.80 -19.69 9.63
C LEU A 9 -14.39 -19.26 10.02
N LEU A 10 -13.62 -18.70 9.09
CA LEU A 10 -12.31 -18.16 9.39
C LEU A 10 -12.36 -17.04 10.45
N VAL A 11 -13.29 -16.10 10.30
CA VAL A 11 -13.41 -14.95 11.21
C VAL A 11 -13.92 -15.37 12.59
N ARG A 12 -14.87 -16.34 12.66
CA ARG A 12 -15.55 -16.69 13.91
C ARG A 12 -14.85 -17.80 14.69
N SER A 13 -14.27 -18.75 14.00
CA SER A 13 -13.67 -19.97 14.62
C SER A 13 -12.17 -20.14 14.30
N GLY A 14 -11.56 -19.25 13.53
CA GLY A 14 -10.16 -19.37 13.12
C GLY A 14 -9.88 -20.50 12.11
N ILE A 15 -10.92 -21.24 11.66
CA ILE A 15 -10.78 -22.35 10.71
C ILE A 15 -10.65 -21.78 9.31
N ASP A 16 -9.46 -21.87 8.73
CA ASP A 16 -9.17 -21.41 7.38
C ASP A 16 -9.44 -22.53 6.35
N LEU A 17 -10.60 -22.44 5.71
CA LEU A 17 -11.01 -23.31 4.60
C LEU A 17 -10.95 -22.57 3.26
N LEU A 18 -10.37 -21.36 3.23
CA LEU A 18 -10.19 -20.62 1.99
C LEU A 18 -9.11 -21.32 1.15
N LYS A 19 -9.36 -21.44 -0.14
CA LYS A 19 -8.27 -21.74 -1.07
C LYS A 19 -7.29 -20.58 -1.00
N ASN A 20 -6.00 -20.87 -0.88
CA ASN A 20 -4.94 -19.86 -0.91
C ASN A 20 -4.79 -19.31 -2.34
N GLN A 21 -5.83 -18.64 -2.82
CA GLN A 21 -5.96 -18.14 -4.19
C GLN A 21 -6.12 -16.63 -4.15
N HIS A 22 -5.28 -15.95 -4.88
CA HIS A 22 -5.33 -14.48 -4.98
C HIS A 22 -6.63 -14.00 -5.63
N ILE A 23 -7.07 -12.77 -5.29
CA ILE A 23 -8.30 -12.20 -5.86
C ILE A 23 -8.20 -12.05 -7.39
N VAL A 24 -7.02 -11.72 -7.91
CA VAL A 24 -6.74 -11.61 -9.35
C VAL A 24 -6.98 -12.97 -10.04
N GLU A 25 -6.43 -14.06 -9.51
CA GLU A 25 -6.65 -15.41 -10.04
C GLU A 25 -8.14 -15.79 -10.02
N ARG A 26 -8.86 -15.36 -8.99
CA ARG A 26 -10.32 -15.59 -8.93
C ARG A 26 -11.08 -14.84 -10.01
N TYR A 27 -10.63 -13.65 -10.39
CA TYR A 27 -11.21 -12.90 -11.51
C TYR A 27 -10.89 -13.59 -12.84
N PHE A 28 -9.64 -14.01 -13.09
CA PHE A 28 -9.31 -14.79 -14.28
C PHE A 28 -10.14 -16.06 -14.39
N ASN A 29 -10.28 -16.83 -13.29
CA ASN A 29 -11.11 -18.04 -13.30
C ASN A 29 -12.59 -17.78 -13.66
N SER A 30 -13.11 -16.59 -13.37
CA SER A 30 -14.49 -16.23 -13.78
C SER A 30 -14.60 -15.87 -15.26
N LEU A 31 -13.48 -15.71 -15.96
CA LEU A 31 -13.40 -15.36 -17.38
C LEU A 31 -12.88 -16.52 -18.24
N ASN A 32 -12.64 -17.71 -17.65
CA ASN A 32 -12.10 -18.87 -18.38
C ASN A 32 -12.96 -19.25 -19.59
N ASP A 33 -14.29 -19.16 -19.47
CA ASP A 33 -15.23 -19.48 -20.55
C ASP A 33 -15.11 -18.51 -21.74
N LEU A 34 -14.47 -17.37 -21.54
CA LEU A 34 -14.18 -16.36 -22.57
C LEU A 34 -12.75 -16.49 -23.14
N GLY A 35 -11.98 -17.49 -22.73
CA GLY A 35 -10.62 -17.70 -23.17
C GLY A 35 -9.62 -16.64 -22.67
N VAL A 36 -9.95 -15.93 -21.59
CA VAL A 36 -9.07 -14.93 -20.97
C VAL A 36 -8.17 -15.63 -19.95
N GLU A 37 -6.87 -15.52 -20.13
CA GLU A 37 -5.84 -16.11 -19.28
C GLU A 37 -4.94 -15.03 -18.67
N ASP A 38 -4.36 -15.30 -17.50
CA ASP A 38 -3.33 -14.46 -16.89
C ASP A 38 -2.05 -14.54 -17.73
N ASP A 39 -1.52 -13.40 -18.15
CA ASP A 39 -0.27 -13.33 -18.92
C ASP A 39 0.99 -13.47 -18.05
N GLY A 40 0.84 -13.60 -16.73
CA GLY A 40 1.93 -13.76 -15.76
C GLY A 40 2.79 -12.50 -15.56
N LYS A 41 2.34 -11.33 -16.06
CA LYS A 41 3.11 -10.08 -15.93
C LYS A 41 2.73 -9.25 -14.68
N GLY A 42 1.79 -9.75 -13.88
CA GLY A 42 1.34 -9.09 -12.66
C GLY A 42 0.30 -8.00 -12.92
N LEU A 43 0.39 -6.90 -12.18
CA LEU A 43 -0.54 -5.76 -12.28
C LEU A 43 0.10 -4.62 -13.05
N ASP A 44 -0.73 -3.85 -13.75
CA ASP A 44 -0.32 -2.63 -14.43
C ASP A 44 -0.87 -1.38 -13.73
N PHE A 45 -0.04 -0.35 -13.64
CA PHE A 45 -0.45 1.01 -13.31
C PHE A 45 0.29 1.98 -14.22
N PHE A 46 -0.46 2.59 -15.14
CA PHE A 46 0.12 3.44 -16.17
C PHE A 46 0.32 4.87 -15.67
N ILE A 47 1.54 5.36 -15.81
CA ILE A 47 1.92 6.76 -15.60
C ILE A 47 2.51 7.24 -16.93
N PRO A 48 2.04 8.35 -17.52
CA PRO A 48 2.63 8.91 -18.74
C PRO A 48 4.13 9.13 -18.59
N ASP A 49 4.90 8.94 -19.67
CA ASP A 49 6.36 9.04 -19.63
C ASP A 49 6.84 10.47 -19.33
N ASP A 50 6.08 11.47 -19.76
CA ASP A 50 6.30 12.89 -19.51
C ASP A 50 5.75 13.39 -18.16
N PHE A 51 5.14 12.47 -17.38
CA PHE A 51 4.57 12.84 -16.08
C PHE A 51 5.65 13.19 -15.08
N ASN A 52 5.50 14.36 -14.47
CA ASN A 52 6.32 14.80 -13.36
C ASN A 52 5.45 15.45 -12.27
N ILE A 53 6.03 15.70 -11.11
CA ILE A 53 5.38 16.34 -9.96
C ILE A 53 6.16 17.59 -9.50
N GLU A 54 6.97 18.17 -10.38
CA GLU A 54 7.78 19.36 -10.08
C GLU A 54 6.94 20.58 -9.73
N HIS A 55 5.70 20.65 -10.24
CA HIS A 55 4.72 21.68 -9.88
C HIS A 55 4.28 21.57 -8.39
N LYS A 56 4.51 20.44 -7.75
CA LYS A 56 4.30 20.27 -6.30
C LYS A 56 5.59 20.60 -5.57
N SER A 57 5.52 21.51 -4.62
CA SER A 57 6.65 21.79 -3.73
C SER A 57 6.81 20.59 -2.74
N ILE A 58 7.40 19.50 -3.22
CA ILE A 58 7.74 18.35 -2.42
C ILE A 58 9.17 18.52 -1.94
N PRO A 59 9.42 18.63 -0.63
CA PRO A 59 10.74 18.87 -0.10
C PRO A 59 11.66 17.63 -0.12
N LEU A 60 11.18 16.51 -0.66
CA LEU A 60 11.90 15.25 -0.81
C LEU A 60 12.53 15.17 -2.20
N ASP A 61 13.83 14.91 -2.26
CA ASP A 61 14.53 14.60 -3.51
C ASP A 61 14.20 13.17 -3.96
N LEU A 62 13.30 13.06 -4.95
CA LEU A 62 12.83 11.79 -5.49
C LEU A 62 13.88 11.06 -6.36
N SER A 63 15.03 11.67 -6.64
CA SER A 63 16.15 11.03 -7.36
C SER A 63 17.04 10.20 -6.46
N LYS A 64 16.97 10.41 -5.15
CA LYS A 64 17.76 9.70 -4.13
C LYS A 64 16.96 8.56 -3.49
N PRO A 65 17.61 7.57 -2.90
CA PRO A 65 16.92 6.50 -2.18
C PRO A 65 16.09 7.02 -1.01
N TYR A 66 14.82 6.61 -0.95
CA TYR A 66 13.90 6.89 0.16
C TYR A 66 12.91 5.74 0.37
N ILE A 67 12.25 5.75 1.50
CA ILE A 67 11.15 4.85 1.83
C ILE A 67 9.83 5.59 1.67
N SER A 68 8.85 5.00 0.97
CA SER A 68 7.47 5.46 1.01
C SER A 68 6.70 4.69 2.07
N TRP A 69 6.04 5.39 2.99
CA TRP A 69 5.19 4.78 3.99
C TRP A 69 3.74 5.20 3.80
N VAL A 70 2.91 4.26 3.36
CA VAL A 70 1.47 4.45 3.17
C VAL A 70 0.76 4.17 4.50
N ILE A 71 0.36 5.22 5.20
CA ILE A 71 -0.29 5.12 6.52
C ILE A 71 -1.82 5.01 6.42
N GLY A 72 -2.38 5.30 5.24
CA GLY A 72 -3.82 5.23 4.99
C GLY A 72 -4.35 3.80 4.86
N ALA A 73 -5.63 3.62 5.18
CA ALA A 73 -6.43 2.47 4.80
C ALA A 73 -7.92 2.82 4.91
N SER A 74 -8.79 2.06 4.20
CA SER A 74 -10.25 2.28 4.17
C SER A 74 -10.92 2.12 5.54
N TYR A 75 -10.34 1.31 6.43
CA TYR A 75 -10.90 1.05 7.76
C TYR A 75 -9.84 1.28 8.84
N PRO A 76 -10.20 1.88 10.00
CA PRO A 76 -9.26 2.12 11.10
C PRO A 76 -8.53 0.85 11.56
N LYS A 77 -9.23 -0.28 11.64
CA LYS A 77 -8.65 -1.58 12.05
C LYS A 77 -7.63 -2.17 11.06
N LYS A 78 -7.49 -1.59 9.88
CA LYS A 78 -6.44 -1.95 8.90
C LYS A 78 -5.19 -1.11 9.05
N LYS A 79 -5.25 0.00 9.79
CA LYS A 79 -4.12 0.92 9.96
C LYS A 79 -3.21 0.42 11.07
N LEU A 80 -1.90 0.50 10.84
CA LEU A 80 -0.91 0.35 11.90
C LEU A 80 -1.08 1.52 12.88
N PRO A 81 -1.12 1.29 14.21
CA PRO A 81 -1.19 2.37 15.18
C PRO A 81 -0.04 3.38 15.01
N ILE A 82 -0.36 4.66 15.16
CA ILE A 82 0.58 5.77 14.87
C ILE A 82 1.83 5.70 15.75
N GLU A 83 1.72 5.24 16.97
CA GLU A 83 2.84 5.07 17.92
C GLU A 83 3.90 4.12 17.35
N HIS A 84 3.48 3.06 16.66
CA HIS A 84 4.40 2.13 16.00
C HIS A 84 5.06 2.75 14.77
N VAL A 85 4.33 3.59 14.04
CA VAL A 85 4.90 4.35 12.91
C VAL A 85 5.98 5.30 13.43
N ILE A 86 5.68 6.12 14.43
CA ILE A 86 6.61 7.08 15.05
C ILE A 86 7.85 6.36 15.59
N HIS A 87 7.64 5.29 16.38
CA HIS A 87 8.73 4.50 16.94
C HIS A 87 9.66 3.92 15.87
N THR A 88 9.09 3.46 14.77
CA THR A 88 9.88 2.89 13.67
C THR A 88 10.60 3.97 12.88
N CYS A 89 9.95 5.10 12.61
CA CYS A 89 10.55 6.25 11.93
C CYS A 89 11.80 6.74 12.66
N ASN A 90 11.79 6.80 13.99
CA ASN A 90 12.94 7.23 14.79
C ASN A 90 14.15 6.27 14.68
N LYS A 91 13.96 5.04 14.20
CA LYS A 91 15.03 4.04 14.01
C LYS A 91 15.58 4.01 12.59
N ILE A 92 14.86 4.56 11.63
CA ILE A 92 15.26 4.59 10.22
C ILE A 92 16.10 5.83 9.98
N LYS A 93 17.20 5.70 9.21
CA LYS A 93 18.08 6.83 8.86
C LYS A 93 17.88 7.31 7.42
N ILE A 94 17.14 6.58 6.63
CA ILE A 94 16.84 6.89 5.21
C ILE A 94 15.66 7.86 5.18
N PRO A 95 15.60 8.83 4.24
CA PRO A 95 14.46 9.71 4.08
C PRO A 95 13.13 8.93 3.93
N ILE A 96 12.07 9.43 4.56
CA ILE A 96 10.77 8.77 4.57
C ILE A 96 9.69 9.73 4.03
N ALA A 97 8.95 9.29 3.01
CA ALA A 97 7.74 9.95 2.53
C ALA A 97 6.50 9.32 3.18
N ILE A 98 5.78 10.06 4.00
CA ILE A 98 4.52 9.61 4.61
C ILE A 98 3.37 9.93 3.64
N ILE A 99 2.72 8.91 3.12
CA ILE A 99 1.67 8.99 2.10
C ILE A 99 0.34 8.54 2.69
N GLY A 100 -0.72 9.26 2.34
CA GLY A 100 -2.09 8.95 2.72
C GLY A 100 -3.06 9.88 2.02
N GLY A 101 -4.35 9.56 2.10
CA GLY A 101 -5.41 10.41 1.58
C GLY A 101 -5.65 11.66 2.45
N PRO A 102 -6.62 12.51 2.07
CA PRO A 102 -6.99 13.69 2.87
C PRO A 102 -7.40 13.35 4.30
N THR A 103 -8.05 12.20 4.51
CA THR A 103 -8.47 11.73 5.84
C THR A 103 -7.30 11.29 6.74
N ASP A 104 -6.11 11.13 6.19
CA ASP A 104 -4.90 10.74 6.92
C ASP A 104 -4.00 11.94 7.24
N GLU A 105 -4.43 13.15 6.88
CA GLU A 105 -3.61 14.35 7.04
C GLU A 105 -3.28 14.64 8.50
N ALA A 106 -4.24 14.51 9.41
CA ALA A 106 -4.04 14.72 10.85
C ALA A 106 -3.00 13.74 11.41
N ASN A 107 -3.09 12.46 11.03
CA ASN A 107 -2.11 11.43 11.43
C ASN A 107 -0.73 11.74 10.86
N GLY A 108 -0.65 12.22 9.62
CA GLY A 108 0.60 12.65 9.02
C GLY A 108 1.25 13.82 9.75
N ILE A 109 0.46 14.79 10.23
CA ILE A 109 0.93 15.92 11.06
C ILE A 109 1.45 15.41 12.40
N GLU A 110 0.71 14.51 13.06
CA GLU A 110 1.12 13.91 14.33
C GLU A 110 2.46 13.20 14.22
N ILE A 111 2.65 12.39 13.16
CA ILE A 111 3.92 11.70 12.89
C ILE A 111 5.07 12.70 12.77
N ILE A 112 4.93 13.74 11.92
CA ILE A 112 5.98 14.73 11.68
C ILE A 112 6.37 15.46 12.97
N ASN A 113 5.39 15.79 13.81
CA ASN A 113 5.63 16.52 15.05
C ASN A 113 6.24 15.66 16.17
N SER A 114 6.06 14.34 16.10
CA SER A 114 6.48 13.39 17.14
C SER A 114 7.78 12.66 16.81
N VAL A 115 8.24 12.75 15.55
CA VAL A 115 9.46 12.06 15.11
C VAL A 115 10.65 13.02 15.18
N GLU A 116 11.73 12.57 15.81
CA GLU A 116 12.99 13.33 15.91
C GLU A 116 13.85 13.25 14.62
N HIS A 117 13.45 12.40 13.68
CA HIS A 117 14.17 12.19 12.42
C HIS A 117 13.99 13.38 11.47
N PRO A 118 15.07 14.07 11.04
CA PRO A 118 14.98 15.31 10.28
C PRO A 118 14.47 15.12 8.82
N ASN A 119 14.57 13.91 8.28
CA ASN A 119 14.27 13.61 6.88
C ASN A 119 12.93 12.86 6.72
N ILE A 120 11.88 13.33 7.40
CA ILE A 120 10.52 12.85 7.24
C ILE A 120 9.67 13.89 6.54
N TYR A 121 8.92 13.47 5.53
CA TYR A 121 8.17 14.35 4.64
C TYR A 121 6.70 13.94 4.60
N LYS A 122 5.80 14.83 5.08
CA LYS A 122 4.36 14.61 5.02
C LYS A 122 3.83 14.93 3.62
N LEU A 123 3.34 13.91 2.94
CA LEU A 123 2.65 14.01 1.66
C LEU A 123 1.16 13.63 1.75
N CYS A 124 0.67 13.25 2.92
CA CYS A 124 -0.75 12.95 3.18
C CYS A 124 -1.63 14.15 2.78
N GLY A 125 -2.68 13.88 2.02
CA GLY A 125 -3.64 14.87 1.55
C GLY A 125 -3.13 15.80 0.46
N LYS A 126 -1.86 15.68 0.04
CA LYS A 126 -1.24 16.57 -0.95
C LYS A 126 -1.18 16.00 -2.37
N LEU A 127 -1.26 14.69 -2.51
CA LEU A 127 -1.05 13.98 -3.75
C LEU A 127 -2.36 13.42 -4.30
N SER A 128 -2.55 13.52 -5.60
CA SER A 128 -3.52 12.72 -6.35
C SER A 128 -3.11 11.25 -6.36
N LEU A 129 -3.97 10.37 -6.87
CA LEU A 129 -3.65 8.95 -7.00
C LEU A 129 -2.45 8.71 -7.92
N MET A 130 -2.38 9.43 -9.05
CA MET A 130 -1.28 9.32 -10.00
C MET A 130 0.03 9.82 -9.42
N GLU A 131 0.02 10.96 -8.73
CA GLU A 131 1.19 11.50 -8.04
C GLU A 131 1.67 10.56 -6.93
N SER A 132 0.73 9.96 -6.17
CA SER A 132 1.07 8.92 -5.19
C SER A 132 1.74 7.72 -5.85
N GLY A 133 1.19 7.25 -6.97
CA GLY A 133 1.80 6.19 -7.79
C GLY A 133 3.20 6.55 -8.25
N PHE A 134 3.41 7.77 -8.71
CA PHE A 134 4.74 8.24 -9.13
C PHE A 134 5.75 8.23 -7.98
N VAL A 135 5.37 8.71 -6.79
CA VAL A 135 6.21 8.65 -5.59
C VAL A 135 6.51 7.19 -5.20
N LEU A 136 5.51 6.30 -5.26
CA LEU A 136 5.71 4.87 -4.98
C LEU A 136 6.66 4.23 -6.01
N LYS A 137 6.53 4.56 -7.31
CA LYS A 137 7.38 4.06 -8.39
C LYS A 137 8.86 4.39 -8.17
N LYS A 138 9.17 5.56 -7.61
CA LYS A 138 10.54 6.03 -7.34
C LYS A 138 11.12 5.52 -6.01
N ALA A 139 10.29 5.06 -5.07
CA ALA A 139 10.75 4.60 -3.76
C ALA A 139 11.63 3.35 -3.85
N SER A 140 12.60 3.23 -2.94
CA SER A 140 13.44 2.05 -2.80
C SER A 140 12.74 0.91 -2.05
N LEU A 141 11.85 1.26 -1.13
CA LEU A 141 11.05 0.35 -0.32
C LEU A 141 9.70 1.00 -0.04
N VAL A 142 8.64 0.20 -0.02
CA VAL A 142 7.30 0.64 0.37
C VAL A 142 6.89 -0.07 1.65
N LEU A 143 6.51 0.71 2.66
CA LEU A 143 5.80 0.24 3.85
C LEU A 143 4.33 0.59 3.67
N SER A 144 3.41 -0.34 3.87
CA SER A 144 2.00 -0.09 3.57
C SER A 144 1.06 -0.89 4.45
N ASN A 145 -0.05 -0.30 4.83
CA ASN A 145 -1.22 -1.03 5.28
C ASN A 145 -1.89 -1.76 4.09
N ASP A 146 -2.84 -2.65 4.38
CA ASP A 146 -3.72 -3.27 3.37
C ASP A 146 -4.62 -2.20 2.69
N THR A 147 -4.16 -1.65 1.55
CA THR A 147 -4.77 -0.52 0.84
C THR A 147 -4.49 -0.56 -0.67
N GLY A 148 -5.25 0.21 -1.45
CA GLY A 148 -5.05 0.34 -2.90
C GLY A 148 -3.63 0.77 -3.31
N LEU A 149 -2.98 1.66 -2.56
CA LEU A 149 -1.60 2.09 -2.84
C LEU A 149 -0.58 0.95 -2.69
N MET A 150 -0.85 -0.06 -1.85
CA MET A 150 -0.04 -1.27 -1.78
C MET A 150 -0.05 -2.04 -3.11
N HIS A 151 -1.22 -2.15 -3.74
CA HIS A 151 -1.36 -2.81 -5.05
C HIS A 151 -0.72 -1.99 -6.18
N ILE A 152 -0.80 -0.67 -6.12
CA ILE A 152 -0.08 0.22 -7.06
C ILE A 152 1.43 0.03 -6.92
N ALA A 153 1.95 -0.07 -5.70
CA ALA A 153 3.36 -0.37 -5.48
C ALA A 153 3.76 -1.75 -6.03
N SER A 154 2.85 -2.73 -5.94
CA SER A 154 3.04 -4.07 -6.51
C SER A 154 3.12 -4.02 -8.04
N ALA A 155 2.29 -3.20 -8.70
CA ALA A 155 2.32 -2.99 -10.14
C ALA A 155 3.67 -2.41 -10.66
N PHE A 156 4.46 -1.78 -9.79
CA PHE A 156 5.81 -1.31 -10.10
C PHE A 156 6.91 -2.26 -9.61
N ASP A 157 6.57 -3.50 -9.26
CA ASP A 157 7.48 -4.52 -8.72
C ASP A 157 8.32 -4.01 -7.53
N LYS A 158 7.74 -3.17 -6.69
CA LYS A 158 8.43 -2.64 -5.51
C LYS A 158 8.60 -3.69 -4.42
N LYS A 159 9.69 -3.58 -3.66
CA LYS A 159 9.81 -4.27 -2.38
C LYS A 159 8.78 -3.68 -1.42
N ILE A 160 7.90 -4.53 -0.87
CA ILE A 160 6.80 -4.09 -0.02
C ILE A 160 6.86 -4.84 1.31
N ILE A 161 6.79 -4.10 2.41
CA ILE A 161 6.46 -4.65 3.73
C ILE A 161 5.03 -4.20 4.04
N SER A 162 4.11 -5.15 4.10
CA SER A 162 2.69 -4.88 4.34
C SER A 162 2.29 -5.21 5.77
N PHE A 163 1.51 -4.31 6.37
CA PHE A 163 0.95 -4.46 7.73
C PHE A 163 -0.51 -4.89 7.63
N TRP A 164 -0.87 -5.90 8.42
CA TRP A 164 -2.19 -6.53 8.40
C TRP A 164 -2.81 -6.46 9.78
N GLY A 165 -3.96 -5.80 9.88
CA GLY A 165 -4.74 -5.69 11.11
C GLY A 165 -5.87 -6.71 11.14
N CYS A 166 -7.11 -6.27 10.82
CA CYS A 166 -8.30 -7.13 10.80
C CYS A 166 -8.43 -7.99 9.54
N THR A 167 -7.48 -7.92 8.60
CA THR A 167 -7.38 -8.74 7.39
C THR A 167 -6.14 -9.62 7.44
N LYS A 168 -6.05 -10.59 6.52
CA LYS A 168 -4.90 -11.51 6.39
C LYS A 168 -4.52 -11.68 4.93
N PRO A 169 -3.23 -11.91 4.62
CA PRO A 169 -2.80 -12.23 3.25
C PRO A 169 -3.54 -13.43 2.64
N SER A 170 -3.88 -14.45 3.46
CA SER A 170 -4.63 -15.64 3.03
C SER A 170 -6.06 -15.36 2.51
N LEU A 171 -6.59 -14.14 2.73
CA LEU A 171 -7.82 -13.70 2.08
C LEU A 171 -7.63 -13.40 0.58
N GLY A 172 -6.40 -13.52 0.06
CA GLY A 172 -6.07 -13.33 -1.34
C GLY A 172 -5.93 -11.88 -1.77
N MET A 173 -5.59 -10.99 -0.83
CA MET A 173 -5.45 -9.55 -1.06
C MET A 173 -4.01 -9.06 -0.84
N SER A 174 -3.03 -9.98 -0.75
CA SER A 174 -1.61 -9.62 -0.68
C SER A 174 -1.14 -8.87 -1.94
N PRO A 175 0.03 -8.20 -1.95
CA PRO A 175 0.63 -7.71 -3.18
C PRO A 175 0.72 -8.84 -4.21
N TYR A 176 0.23 -8.60 -5.43
CA TYR A 176 0.24 -9.57 -6.52
C TYR A 176 1.52 -9.38 -7.37
N LYS A 177 2.18 -10.50 -7.69
CA LYS A 177 3.36 -10.55 -8.55
C LYS A 177 3.17 -11.57 -9.63
#